data_204e7c63824cfdf768b7e3fa2a834e2f
#
_entry.id   204e7c63824cfdf768b7e3fa2a834e2f
#
_cell.length_a   1.000
_cell.length_b   1.000
_cell.length_c   1.000
_cell.angle_alpha   90.00
_cell.angle_beta   90.00
_cell.angle_gamma   90.00
#
_symmetry.space_group_name_H-M   'P 1'
#
loop_
_entity.id
_entity.type
_entity.pdbx_description
1 polymer ?
#
loop_
_entity_poly.entity_id
_entity_poly.type
_entity_poly.pdbx_seq_one_letter_code
_entity_poly.pdbx_strand_id
1 'polypeptide(L)'
;MTAAAGAPGLPVEVEQLMRQLKMPHARTVAPELLATARAQRWEPVEVVKALLVEEVAGRGRSMLATRRKAAGFPTGKTFAAWDPEVSSIPTPTQQALRTLEWVHRRENLVICGPSGTGKTFFLEALGQLVVETGRRVAWFTLEHLGGLVAAHRADDTVTKAVTRILRAELVVIDDIGLLPVSSDAAEGLYRVVDAAYEKRSIALSSNLHPAGFDELMPKTLATATVDRLLHHAHVCQTSGDSVRLTQALDGKGVTPLH
;
A
#
# COMPACT_ATOMS: atom_id res chain seq x y z
N MET A 1 -47.92 1.44 7.02
CA MET A 1 -46.49 1.14 6.71
C MET A 1 -46.21 -0.23 7.28
N THR A 2 -46.34 -1.29 6.49
CA THR A 2 -46.05 -2.67 6.86
C THR A 2 -44.53 -2.87 6.88
N ALA A 3 -43.97 -3.17 8.06
CA ALA A 3 -42.58 -3.56 8.17
C ALA A 3 -42.33 -4.79 7.28
N ALA A 4 -41.36 -4.70 6.40
CA ALA A 4 -40.91 -5.84 5.57
C ALA A 4 -40.49 -6.95 6.53
N ALA A 5 -41.22 -8.06 6.50
CA ALA A 5 -40.82 -9.28 7.23
C ALA A 5 -39.45 -9.70 6.72
N GLY A 6 -38.45 -9.69 7.59
CA GLY A 6 -37.10 -10.11 7.23
C GLY A 6 -37.12 -11.54 6.64
N ALA A 7 -36.23 -11.80 5.69
CA ALA A 7 -36.10 -13.13 5.08
C ALA A 7 -35.97 -14.21 6.17
N PRO A 8 -36.64 -15.38 6.02
CA PRO A 8 -36.52 -16.45 7.00
C PRO A 8 -35.06 -16.89 7.16
N GLY A 9 -34.61 -17.08 8.39
CA GLY A 9 -33.25 -17.53 8.68
C GLY A 9 -32.91 -18.85 7.98
N LEU A 10 -31.61 -19.14 7.86
CA LEU A 10 -31.15 -20.42 7.34
C LEU A 10 -31.54 -21.56 8.30
N PRO A 11 -31.83 -22.77 7.80
CA PRO A 11 -31.88 -23.97 8.61
C PRO A 11 -30.58 -24.14 9.41
N VAL A 12 -30.69 -24.55 10.69
CA VAL A 12 -29.54 -24.66 11.61
C VAL A 12 -28.42 -25.53 11.03
N GLU A 13 -28.79 -26.65 10.40
CA GLU A 13 -27.85 -27.58 9.76
C GLU A 13 -27.06 -26.91 8.62
N VAL A 14 -27.73 -26.16 7.76
CA VAL A 14 -27.08 -25.43 6.64
C VAL A 14 -26.14 -24.37 7.17
N GLU A 15 -26.57 -23.62 8.19
CA GLU A 15 -25.71 -22.63 8.83
C GLU A 15 -24.46 -23.23 9.46
N GLN A 16 -24.59 -24.37 10.12
CA GLN A 16 -23.47 -25.14 10.72
C GLN A 16 -22.50 -25.62 9.64
N LEU A 17 -22.99 -26.20 8.55
CA LEU A 17 -22.16 -26.63 7.43
C LEU A 17 -21.39 -25.45 6.79
N MET A 18 -22.06 -24.32 6.58
CA MET A 18 -21.38 -23.13 6.06
C MET A 18 -20.31 -22.59 7.01
N ARG A 19 -20.51 -22.71 8.33
CA ARG A 19 -19.47 -22.37 9.34
C ARG A 19 -18.28 -23.32 9.26
N GLN A 20 -18.51 -24.64 9.17
CA GLN A 20 -17.45 -25.65 9.04
C GLN A 20 -16.64 -25.46 7.75
N LEU A 21 -17.30 -25.15 6.64
CA LEU A 21 -16.68 -24.84 5.37
C LEU A 21 -16.03 -23.43 5.33
N LYS A 22 -16.14 -22.66 6.42
CA LYS A 22 -15.63 -21.27 6.51
C LYS A 22 -16.16 -20.40 5.39
N MET A 23 -17.48 -20.38 5.18
CA MET A 23 -18.20 -19.58 4.19
C MET A 23 -18.97 -18.41 4.86
N PRO A 24 -18.29 -17.42 5.46
CA PRO A 24 -18.95 -16.35 6.21
C PRO A 24 -19.76 -15.41 5.31
N HIS A 25 -19.29 -15.12 4.10
CA HIS A 25 -19.93 -14.17 3.20
C HIS A 25 -21.19 -14.75 2.57
N ALA A 26 -21.12 -15.97 2.02
CA ALA A 26 -22.28 -16.67 1.52
C ALA A 26 -23.34 -16.87 2.62
N ARG A 27 -22.92 -17.22 3.83
CA ARG A 27 -23.82 -17.39 4.98
C ARG A 27 -24.59 -16.11 5.30
N THR A 28 -23.95 -14.95 5.24
CA THR A 28 -24.58 -13.65 5.53
C THR A 28 -25.67 -13.31 4.53
N VAL A 29 -25.45 -13.56 3.24
CA VAL A 29 -26.39 -13.19 2.16
C VAL A 29 -27.41 -14.29 1.85
N ALA A 30 -27.18 -15.52 2.30
CA ALA A 30 -28.00 -16.67 1.95
C ALA A 30 -29.48 -16.53 2.27
N PRO A 31 -29.93 -15.93 3.42
CA PRO A 31 -31.34 -15.77 3.71
C PRO A 31 -32.09 -14.96 2.63
N GLU A 32 -31.54 -13.79 2.27
CA GLU A 32 -32.12 -12.88 1.27
C GLU A 32 -32.02 -13.46 -0.12
N LEU A 33 -30.88 -14.08 -0.46
CA LEU A 33 -30.67 -14.72 -1.75
C LEU A 33 -31.66 -15.86 -1.96
N LEU A 34 -31.89 -16.71 -0.97
CA LEU A 34 -32.87 -17.80 -1.05
C LEU A 34 -34.32 -17.30 -1.17
N ALA A 35 -34.66 -16.21 -0.46
CA ALA A 35 -35.97 -15.58 -0.59
C ALA A 35 -36.20 -15.06 -2.01
N THR A 36 -35.20 -14.37 -2.58
CA THR A 36 -35.22 -13.87 -3.96
C THR A 36 -35.33 -15.01 -4.97
N ALA A 37 -34.51 -16.05 -4.81
CA ALA A 37 -34.49 -17.21 -5.71
C ALA A 37 -35.86 -17.91 -5.73
N ARG A 38 -36.52 -18.06 -4.57
CA ARG A 38 -37.89 -18.63 -4.50
C ARG A 38 -38.91 -17.75 -5.21
N ALA A 39 -38.87 -16.44 -4.99
CA ALA A 39 -39.80 -15.50 -5.63
C ALA A 39 -39.63 -15.45 -7.14
N GLN A 40 -38.38 -15.57 -7.63
CA GLN A 40 -38.05 -15.51 -9.05
C GLN A 40 -37.92 -16.87 -9.73
N ARG A 41 -38.17 -17.98 -8.98
CA ARG A 41 -38.11 -19.37 -9.47
C ARG A 41 -36.76 -19.69 -10.13
N TRP A 42 -35.64 -19.36 -9.46
CA TRP A 42 -34.31 -19.67 -9.96
C TRP A 42 -34.07 -21.19 -10.02
N GLU A 43 -33.32 -21.63 -11.00
CA GLU A 43 -32.83 -22.98 -11.05
C GLU A 43 -31.88 -23.27 -9.88
N PRO A 44 -31.87 -24.47 -9.29
CA PRO A 44 -31.02 -24.80 -8.12
C PRO A 44 -29.54 -24.51 -8.35
N VAL A 45 -29.03 -24.74 -9.55
CA VAL A 45 -27.63 -24.46 -9.93
C VAL A 45 -27.31 -22.98 -9.85
N GLU A 46 -28.26 -22.11 -10.22
CA GLU A 46 -28.09 -20.65 -10.14
C GLU A 46 -27.96 -20.17 -8.70
N VAL A 47 -28.73 -20.77 -7.78
CA VAL A 47 -28.65 -20.48 -6.34
C VAL A 47 -27.27 -20.84 -5.80
N VAL A 48 -26.77 -22.04 -6.13
CA VAL A 48 -25.43 -22.48 -5.70
C VAL A 48 -24.35 -21.56 -6.27
N LYS A 49 -24.43 -21.24 -7.56
CA LYS A 49 -23.50 -20.32 -8.21
C LYS A 49 -23.46 -18.95 -7.52
N ALA A 50 -24.64 -18.36 -7.25
CA ALA A 50 -24.73 -17.06 -6.62
C ALA A 50 -24.11 -17.06 -5.20
N LEU A 51 -24.36 -18.10 -4.39
CA LEU A 51 -23.74 -18.25 -3.08
C LEU A 51 -22.20 -18.37 -3.17
N LEU A 52 -21.70 -19.15 -4.12
CA LEU A 52 -20.25 -19.32 -4.31
C LEU A 52 -19.58 -18.05 -4.82
N VAL A 53 -20.23 -17.34 -5.75
CA VAL A 53 -19.74 -16.04 -6.25
C VAL A 53 -19.63 -15.03 -5.12
N GLU A 54 -20.65 -14.94 -4.26
CA GLU A 54 -20.63 -14.00 -3.13
C GLU A 54 -19.54 -14.37 -2.11
N GLU A 55 -19.33 -15.67 -1.84
CA GLU A 55 -18.24 -16.11 -0.96
C GLU A 55 -16.86 -15.73 -1.53
N VAL A 56 -16.62 -16.00 -2.82
CA VAL A 56 -15.35 -15.65 -3.49
C VAL A 56 -15.11 -14.15 -3.48
N ALA A 57 -16.12 -13.36 -3.84
CA ALA A 57 -16.05 -11.90 -3.83
C ALA A 57 -15.80 -11.34 -2.42
N GLY A 58 -16.53 -11.87 -1.42
CA GLY A 58 -16.37 -11.48 -0.04
C GLY A 58 -15.00 -11.81 0.54
N ARG A 59 -14.45 -12.97 0.23
CA ARG A 59 -13.05 -13.33 0.58
C ARG A 59 -12.05 -12.38 -0.07
N GLY A 60 -12.26 -12.04 -1.34
CA GLY A 60 -11.42 -11.06 -2.04
C GLY A 60 -11.42 -9.71 -1.32
N ARG A 61 -12.61 -9.17 -0.98
CA ARG A 61 -12.75 -7.92 -0.23
C ARG A 61 -12.05 -7.98 1.13
N SER A 62 -12.24 -9.05 1.90
CA SER A 62 -11.63 -9.24 3.22
C SER A 62 -10.11 -9.35 3.14
N MET A 63 -9.59 -10.08 2.15
CA MET A 63 -8.15 -10.21 1.92
C MET A 63 -7.52 -8.86 1.54
N LEU A 64 -8.17 -8.09 0.67
CA LEU A 64 -7.75 -6.76 0.27
C LEU A 64 -7.68 -5.82 1.48
N ALA A 65 -8.74 -5.79 2.30
CA ALA A 65 -8.78 -4.99 3.52
C ALA A 65 -7.66 -5.36 4.51
N THR A 66 -7.40 -6.66 4.68
CA THR A 66 -6.32 -7.18 5.52
C THR A 66 -4.94 -6.73 5.00
N ARG A 67 -4.71 -6.81 3.69
CA ARG A 67 -3.45 -6.38 3.06
C ARG A 67 -3.24 -4.88 3.19
N ARG A 68 -4.30 -4.07 2.95
CA ARG A 68 -4.26 -2.60 3.14
C ARG A 68 -3.87 -2.24 4.58
N LYS A 69 -4.50 -2.88 5.55
CA LYS A 69 -4.17 -2.69 6.97
C LYS A 69 -2.73 -3.10 7.29
N ALA A 70 -2.28 -4.23 6.77
CA ALA A 70 -0.93 -4.76 7.00
C ALA A 70 0.16 -3.93 6.31
N ALA A 71 -0.17 -3.21 5.24
CA ALA A 71 0.78 -2.37 4.51
C ALA A 71 1.26 -1.17 5.33
N GLY A 72 0.44 -0.65 6.25
CA GLY A 72 0.81 0.49 7.10
C GLY A 72 0.74 1.84 6.40
N PHE A 73 -0.14 1.99 5.42
CA PHE A 73 -0.31 3.26 4.69
C PHE A 73 -0.66 4.42 5.63
N PRO A 74 -0.07 5.63 5.41
CA PRO A 74 -0.23 6.74 6.34
C PRO A 74 -1.61 7.41 6.28
N THR A 75 -2.23 7.53 5.10
CA THR A 75 -3.44 8.35 4.92
C THR A 75 -4.59 7.65 4.18
N GLY A 76 -4.35 6.55 3.50
CA GLY A 76 -5.34 5.85 2.67
C GLY A 76 -5.59 6.49 1.30
N LYS A 77 -4.70 7.35 0.81
CA LYS A 77 -4.82 8.02 -0.48
C LYS A 77 -4.70 7.04 -1.64
N THR A 78 -5.54 7.25 -2.66
CA THR A 78 -5.60 6.44 -3.87
C THR A 78 -5.59 7.33 -5.11
N PHE A 79 -5.39 6.74 -6.29
CA PHE A 79 -5.49 7.48 -7.55
C PHE A 79 -6.88 8.06 -7.86
N ALA A 80 -7.93 7.64 -7.17
CA ALA A 80 -9.25 8.27 -7.29
C ALA A 80 -9.27 9.74 -6.81
N ALA A 81 -8.36 10.10 -5.89
CA ALA A 81 -8.20 11.45 -5.37
C ALA A 81 -6.95 12.16 -5.92
N TRP A 82 -6.23 11.55 -6.85
CA TRP A 82 -5.04 12.12 -7.47
C TRP A 82 -5.40 12.97 -8.69
N ASP A 83 -4.88 14.19 -8.73
CA ASP A 83 -4.94 15.04 -9.90
C ASP A 83 -3.60 14.98 -10.66
N PRO A 84 -3.54 14.37 -11.85
CA PRO A 84 -2.31 14.23 -12.59
C PRO A 84 -1.75 15.56 -13.11
N GLU A 85 -2.59 16.57 -13.32
CA GLU A 85 -2.19 17.87 -13.87
C GLU A 85 -1.51 18.78 -12.83
N VAL A 86 -1.76 18.54 -11.55
CA VAL A 86 -1.11 19.27 -10.45
C VAL A 86 0.29 18.72 -10.16
N SER A 87 0.60 17.53 -10.65
CA SER A 87 1.89 16.89 -10.43
C SER A 87 2.95 17.34 -11.42
N SER A 88 4.16 17.59 -10.92
CA SER A 88 5.33 17.83 -11.79
C SER A 88 5.91 16.55 -12.43
N ILE A 89 5.44 15.37 -12.05
CA ILE A 89 5.77 14.10 -12.74
C ILE A 89 5.02 14.09 -14.06
N PRO A 90 5.69 13.94 -15.22
CA PRO A 90 5.00 13.93 -16.51
C PRO A 90 3.91 12.86 -16.59
N THR A 91 2.74 13.22 -17.15
CA THR A 91 1.58 12.33 -17.26
C THR A 91 1.91 10.95 -17.91
N PRO A 92 2.73 10.88 -18.98
CA PRO A 92 3.14 9.57 -19.52
C PRO A 92 3.92 8.71 -18.51
N THR A 93 4.79 9.35 -17.70
CA THR A 93 5.54 8.66 -16.64
C THR A 93 4.59 8.15 -15.55
N GLN A 94 3.63 8.98 -15.12
CA GLN A 94 2.61 8.56 -14.16
C GLN A 94 1.84 7.34 -14.69
N GLN A 95 1.42 7.35 -15.95
CA GLN A 95 0.70 6.24 -16.58
C GLN A 95 1.56 4.98 -16.65
N ALA A 96 2.82 5.09 -17.06
CA ALA A 96 3.77 3.97 -17.10
C ALA A 96 3.97 3.35 -15.71
N LEU A 97 4.16 4.16 -14.66
CA LEU A 97 4.32 3.66 -13.29
C LEU A 97 3.06 2.97 -12.76
N ARG A 98 1.88 3.43 -13.17
CA ARG A 98 0.59 2.82 -12.79
C ARG A 98 0.34 1.45 -13.41
N THR A 99 1.06 1.06 -14.47
CA THR A 99 1.00 -0.32 -15.00
C THR A 99 1.58 -1.33 -14.04
N LEU A 100 2.39 -0.90 -13.07
CA LEU A 100 3.11 -1.72 -12.10
C LEU A 100 4.09 -2.71 -12.74
N GLU A 101 4.44 -2.54 -14.01
CA GLU A 101 5.39 -3.41 -14.72
C GLU A 101 6.76 -3.39 -14.05
N TRP A 102 7.18 -2.23 -13.55
CA TRP A 102 8.41 -2.08 -12.79
C TRP A 102 8.44 -2.94 -11.51
N VAL A 103 7.30 -3.12 -10.82
CA VAL A 103 7.20 -4.03 -9.66
C VAL A 103 7.35 -5.49 -10.10
N HIS A 104 6.78 -5.85 -11.26
CA HIS A 104 6.95 -7.20 -11.84
C HIS A 104 8.40 -7.50 -12.18
N ARG A 105 9.12 -6.49 -12.71
CA ARG A 105 10.55 -6.60 -13.07
C ARG A 105 11.49 -6.45 -11.89
N ARG A 106 10.95 -6.19 -10.68
CA ARG A 106 11.76 -5.94 -9.47
C ARG A 106 12.66 -4.72 -9.61
N GLU A 107 12.23 -3.75 -10.39
CA GLU A 107 12.86 -2.45 -10.52
C GLU A 107 12.47 -1.57 -9.34
N ASN A 108 13.24 -0.52 -9.09
CA ASN A 108 12.99 0.45 -8.02
C ASN A 108 12.35 1.73 -8.55
N LEU A 109 11.77 2.50 -7.64
CA LEU A 109 11.25 3.84 -7.93
C LEU A 109 11.80 4.82 -6.90
N VAL A 110 12.41 5.89 -7.35
CA VAL A 110 12.87 6.99 -6.51
C VAL A 110 12.16 8.26 -6.92
N ILE A 111 11.41 8.88 -6.01
CA ILE A 111 10.79 10.18 -6.24
C ILE A 111 11.47 11.19 -5.32
N CYS A 112 12.20 12.14 -5.89
CA CYS A 112 12.93 13.15 -5.14
C CYS A 112 12.47 14.57 -5.49
N GLY A 113 12.60 15.49 -4.54
CA GLY A 113 12.26 16.90 -4.73
C GLY A 113 11.66 17.57 -3.48
N PRO A 114 11.26 18.84 -3.57
CA PRO A 114 10.82 19.64 -2.43
C PRO A 114 9.64 19.03 -1.68
N SER A 115 9.50 19.40 -0.40
CA SER A 115 8.35 18.99 0.41
C SER A 115 7.04 19.57 -0.15
N GLY A 116 5.95 18.80 -0.04
CA GLY A 116 4.63 19.26 -0.46
C GLY A 116 4.29 19.02 -1.95
N THR A 117 5.20 18.52 -2.77
CA THR A 117 5.00 18.26 -4.21
C THR A 117 4.25 16.96 -4.54
N GLY A 118 3.66 16.28 -3.54
CA GLY A 118 2.80 15.11 -3.76
C GLY A 118 3.53 13.76 -3.78
N LYS A 119 4.84 13.68 -3.47
CA LYS A 119 5.63 12.43 -3.49
C LYS A 119 5.00 11.30 -2.69
N THR A 120 4.74 11.53 -1.41
CA THR A 120 4.10 10.57 -0.51
C THR A 120 2.73 10.13 -1.03
N PHE A 121 1.91 11.07 -1.53
CA PHE A 121 0.60 10.76 -2.10
C PHE A 121 0.74 9.80 -3.28
N PHE A 122 1.63 10.13 -4.23
CA PHE A 122 1.81 9.30 -5.43
C PHE A 122 2.30 7.91 -5.08
N LEU A 123 3.28 7.79 -4.15
CA LEU A 123 3.77 6.50 -3.66
C LEU A 123 2.68 5.71 -2.94
N GLU A 124 1.86 6.37 -2.11
CA GLU A 124 0.77 5.69 -1.42
C GLU A 124 -0.28 5.18 -2.41
N ALA A 125 -0.66 5.99 -3.40
CA ALA A 125 -1.60 5.60 -4.43
C ALA A 125 -1.06 4.40 -5.27
N LEU A 126 0.23 4.39 -5.61
CA LEU A 126 0.89 3.23 -6.24
C LEU A 126 0.86 1.99 -5.32
N GLY A 127 1.18 2.16 -4.04
CA GLY A 127 1.12 1.08 -3.06
C GLY A 127 -0.28 0.47 -2.94
N GLN A 128 -1.32 1.31 -2.91
CA GLN A 128 -2.72 0.86 -2.92
C GLN A 128 -3.05 0.05 -4.18
N LEU A 129 -2.60 0.52 -5.35
CA LEU A 129 -2.77 -0.18 -6.60
C LEU A 129 -2.06 -1.55 -6.60
N VAL A 130 -0.84 -1.64 -6.03
CA VAL A 130 -0.12 -2.91 -5.85
C VAL A 130 -0.92 -3.87 -4.96
N VAL A 131 -1.51 -3.39 -3.87
CA VAL A 131 -2.36 -4.21 -3.00
C VAL A 131 -3.60 -4.71 -3.75
N GLU A 132 -4.20 -3.90 -4.62
CA GLU A 132 -5.35 -4.29 -5.45
C GLU A 132 -5.04 -5.44 -6.41
N THR A 133 -3.80 -5.55 -6.90
CA THR A 133 -3.36 -6.72 -7.69
C THR A 133 -3.15 -7.99 -6.86
N GLY A 134 -3.43 -7.93 -5.55
CA GLY A 134 -3.29 -9.08 -4.65
C GLY A 134 -1.89 -9.25 -4.05
N ARG A 135 -0.99 -8.29 -4.22
CA ARG A 135 0.37 -8.31 -3.68
C ARG A 135 0.45 -7.65 -2.31
N ARG A 136 1.57 -7.86 -1.62
CA ARG A 136 1.84 -7.26 -0.32
C ARG A 136 2.72 -6.04 -0.49
N VAL A 137 2.39 -5.01 0.27
CA VAL A 137 3.20 -3.79 0.41
C VAL A 137 3.60 -3.66 1.88
N ALA A 138 4.78 -3.13 2.13
CA ALA A 138 5.22 -2.73 3.46
C ALA A 138 5.68 -1.27 3.40
N TRP A 139 5.08 -0.41 4.23
CA TRP A 139 5.36 1.02 4.28
C TRP A 139 6.14 1.37 5.54
N PHE A 140 7.23 2.11 5.36
CA PHE A 140 8.07 2.60 6.44
C PHE A 140 8.44 4.07 6.21
N THR A 141 8.61 4.82 7.28
CA THR A 141 9.46 6.00 7.26
C THR A 141 10.90 5.58 7.58
N LEU A 142 11.86 6.43 7.25
CA LEU A 142 13.26 6.15 7.59
C LEU A 142 13.45 6.01 9.10
N GLU A 143 12.73 6.81 9.89
CA GLU A 143 12.72 6.73 11.36
C GLU A 143 12.21 5.37 11.87
N HIS A 144 11.12 4.84 11.28
CA HIS A 144 10.60 3.52 11.63
C HIS A 144 11.61 2.40 11.38
N LEU A 145 12.39 2.48 10.30
CA LEU A 145 13.47 1.52 10.05
C LEU A 145 14.57 1.61 11.12
N GLY A 146 14.93 2.82 11.54
CA GLY A 146 15.88 3.03 12.65
C GLY A 146 15.38 2.42 13.96
N GLY A 147 14.13 2.67 14.32
CA GLY A 147 13.49 2.07 15.49
C GLY A 147 13.46 0.54 15.44
N LEU A 148 13.23 -0.04 14.27
CA LEU A 148 13.27 -1.49 14.07
C LEU A 148 14.69 -2.04 14.29
N VAL A 149 15.72 -1.40 13.75
CA VAL A 149 17.11 -1.82 13.95
C VAL A 149 17.47 -1.74 15.42
N ALA A 150 17.17 -0.61 16.08
CA ALA A 150 17.45 -0.43 17.51
C ALA A 150 16.78 -1.50 18.38
N ALA A 151 15.50 -1.82 18.11
CA ALA A 151 14.74 -2.82 18.87
C ALA A 151 15.28 -4.25 18.71
N HIS A 152 15.86 -4.57 17.54
CA HIS A 152 16.34 -5.93 17.23
C HIS A 152 17.86 -6.11 17.34
N ARG A 153 18.60 -5.05 17.74
CA ARG A 153 20.06 -5.11 17.89
C ARG A 153 20.47 -5.93 19.11
N ALA A 154 19.75 -5.80 20.21
CA ALA A 154 20.10 -6.44 21.49
C ALA A 154 20.05 -7.98 21.44
N ASP A 155 19.17 -8.55 20.62
CA ASP A 155 18.97 -10.00 20.47
C ASP A 155 19.47 -10.56 19.12
N ASP A 156 20.20 -9.74 18.35
CA ASP A 156 20.77 -10.08 17.03
C ASP A 156 19.71 -10.59 16.01
N THR A 157 18.49 -10.05 16.09
CA THR A 157 17.39 -10.46 15.21
C THR A 157 17.10 -9.50 14.04
N VAL A 158 17.94 -8.47 13.82
CA VAL A 158 17.77 -7.48 12.74
C VAL A 158 17.58 -8.15 11.37
N THR A 159 18.40 -9.16 11.06
CA THR A 159 18.30 -9.91 9.79
C THR A 159 16.95 -10.61 9.63
N LYS A 160 16.39 -11.16 10.71
CA LYS A 160 15.05 -11.78 10.70
C LYS A 160 13.98 -10.73 10.47
N ALA A 161 14.11 -9.54 11.08
CA ALA A 161 13.19 -8.42 10.89
C ALA A 161 13.21 -7.94 9.43
N VAL A 162 14.38 -7.74 8.84
CA VAL A 162 14.53 -7.39 7.41
C VAL A 162 13.91 -8.46 6.50
N THR A 163 14.20 -9.75 6.76
CA THR A 163 13.60 -10.86 6.01
C THR A 163 12.07 -10.84 6.08
N ARG A 164 11.49 -10.42 7.22
CA ARG A 164 10.04 -10.28 7.38
C ARG A 164 9.48 -9.12 6.54
N ILE A 165 10.18 -7.99 6.47
CA ILE A 165 9.82 -6.86 5.59
C ILE A 165 9.77 -7.34 4.13
N LEU A 166 10.76 -8.09 3.68
CA LEU A 166 10.89 -8.59 2.31
C LEU A 166 9.91 -9.71 1.93
N ARG A 167 8.96 -10.06 2.80
CA ARG A 167 7.76 -10.81 2.40
C ARG A 167 6.80 -9.96 1.55
N ALA A 168 6.94 -8.64 1.60
CA ALA A 168 6.27 -7.73 0.67
C ALA A 168 6.96 -7.79 -0.71
N GLU A 169 6.17 -7.64 -1.76
CA GLU A 169 6.67 -7.49 -3.13
C GLU A 169 7.14 -6.06 -3.42
N LEU A 170 6.57 -5.09 -2.72
CA LEU A 170 6.97 -3.69 -2.75
C LEU A 170 7.23 -3.19 -1.32
N VAL A 171 8.41 -2.67 -1.09
CA VAL A 171 8.75 -1.93 0.15
C VAL A 171 8.79 -0.44 -0.16
N VAL A 172 8.00 0.33 0.56
CA VAL A 172 8.00 1.80 0.43
C VAL A 172 8.74 2.40 1.62
N ILE A 173 9.68 3.30 1.33
CA ILE A 173 10.45 4.06 2.32
C ILE A 173 10.20 5.54 2.07
N ASP A 174 9.49 6.17 2.97
CA ASP A 174 9.02 7.55 2.82
C ASP A 174 9.83 8.54 3.68
N ASP A 175 9.83 9.80 3.27
CA ASP A 175 10.38 10.95 3.99
C ASP A 175 11.90 10.89 4.27
N ILE A 176 12.70 10.48 3.29
CA ILE A 176 14.16 10.59 3.39
C ILE A 176 14.59 12.06 3.24
N GLY A 177 15.48 12.52 4.12
CA GLY A 177 16.03 13.88 4.10
C GLY A 177 15.14 14.95 4.74
N LEU A 178 14.13 14.55 5.53
CA LEU A 178 13.31 15.48 6.31
C LEU A 178 13.95 15.81 7.67
N LEU A 179 14.58 14.83 8.28
CA LEU A 179 15.24 14.93 9.59
C LEU A 179 16.67 14.38 9.51
N PRO A 180 17.57 14.77 10.45
CA PRO A 180 18.87 14.13 10.57
C PRO A 180 18.72 12.60 10.73
N VAL A 181 19.51 11.85 10.01
CA VAL A 181 19.43 10.38 9.98
C VAL A 181 20.28 9.80 11.12
N SER A 182 19.67 8.99 11.98
CA SER A 182 20.40 8.23 12.99
C SER A 182 21.22 7.11 12.34
N SER A 183 22.27 6.64 13.04
CA SER A 183 23.08 5.52 12.57
C SER A 183 22.24 4.25 12.35
N ASP A 184 21.23 4.02 13.19
CA ASP A 184 20.33 2.89 13.10
C ASP A 184 19.40 3.00 11.88
N ALA A 185 18.96 4.21 11.56
CA ALA A 185 18.14 4.47 10.37
C ALA A 185 18.95 4.29 9.08
N ALA A 186 20.20 4.76 9.06
CA ALA A 186 21.11 4.56 7.93
C ALA A 186 21.43 3.07 7.73
N GLU A 187 21.70 2.34 8.81
CA GLU A 187 21.89 0.90 8.78
C GLU A 187 20.64 0.17 8.30
N GLY A 188 19.47 0.55 8.79
CA GLY A 188 18.19 -0.04 8.40
C GLY A 188 17.90 0.14 6.92
N LEU A 189 18.13 1.34 6.39
CA LEU A 189 17.98 1.64 4.96
C LEU A 189 18.91 0.74 4.13
N TYR A 190 20.20 0.72 4.47
CA TYR A 190 21.18 -0.11 3.76
C TYR A 190 20.78 -1.59 3.78
N ARG A 191 20.45 -2.14 4.95
CA ARG A 191 20.11 -3.57 5.08
C ARG A 191 18.87 -3.95 4.28
N VAL A 192 17.85 -3.07 4.23
CA VAL A 192 16.64 -3.31 3.42
C VAL A 192 16.96 -3.24 1.94
N VAL A 193 17.72 -2.23 1.49
CA VAL A 193 18.12 -2.08 0.08
C VAL A 193 18.98 -3.25 -0.38
N ASP A 194 19.99 -3.62 0.39
CA ASP A 194 20.88 -4.74 0.09
C ASP A 194 20.13 -6.07 -0.01
N ALA A 195 19.29 -6.37 0.97
CA ALA A 195 18.53 -7.61 1.00
C ALA A 195 17.41 -7.69 -0.07
N ALA A 196 16.88 -6.53 -0.50
CA ALA A 196 15.87 -6.41 -1.56
C ALA A 196 16.46 -6.49 -2.97
N TYR A 197 17.73 -6.16 -3.12
CA TYR A 197 18.41 -6.04 -4.42
C TYR A 197 18.13 -7.23 -5.33
N GLU A 198 17.60 -6.95 -6.53
CA GLU A 198 17.15 -7.89 -7.57
C GLU A 198 16.06 -8.91 -7.13
N LYS A 199 15.55 -8.80 -5.91
CA LYS A 199 14.54 -9.73 -5.36
C LYS A 199 13.19 -9.08 -5.13
N ARG A 200 13.18 -7.79 -4.76
CA ARG A 200 11.98 -7.01 -4.43
C ARG A 200 12.14 -5.59 -4.92
N SER A 201 11.03 -4.95 -5.23
CA SER A 201 11.01 -3.53 -5.57
C SER A 201 11.03 -2.66 -4.32
N ILE A 202 11.79 -1.59 -4.39
CA ILE A 202 11.76 -0.50 -3.41
C ILE A 202 11.21 0.75 -4.09
N ALA A 203 10.26 1.40 -3.44
CA ALA A 203 9.82 2.74 -3.81
C ALA A 203 10.21 3.71 -2.68
N LEU A 204 10.82 4.82 -3.04
CA LEU A 204 11.41 5.73 -2.07
C LEU A 204 10.98 7.16 -2.37
N SER A 205 10.61 7.93 -1.33
CA SER A 205 10.50 9.39 -1.42
C SER A 205 11.64 10.08 -0.68
N SER A 206 12.18 11.12 -1.28
CA SER A 206 13.26 11.90 -0.68
C SER A 206 13.09 13.38 -0.96
N ASN A 207 13.48 14.22 0.00
CA ASN A 207 13.62 15.65 -0.21
C ASN A 207 14.97 16.02 -0.84
N LEU A 208 15.93 15.10 -0.81
CA LEU A 208 17.23 15.21 -1.44
C LEU A 208 17.32 14.26 -2.64
N HIS A 209 18.09 14.66 -3.64
CA HIS A 209 18.49 13.74 -4.70
C HIS A 209 19.37 12.63 -4.12
N PRO A 210 19.29 11.37 -4.59
CA PRO A 210 20.12 10.27 -4.06
C PRO A 210 21.62 10.56 -4.04
N ALA A 211 22.12 11.38 -4.95
CA ALA A 211 23.52 11.82 -4.96
C ALA A 211 23.94 12.60 -3.70
N GLY A 212 23.00 13.14 -2.94
CA GLY A 212 23.23 13.86 -1.68
C GLY A 212 23.03 13.00 -0.42
N PHE A 213 22.87 11.68 -0.53
CA PHE A 213 22.67 10.81 0.63
C PHE A 213 23.91 10.71 1.54
N ASP A 214 25.09 11.07 1.04
CA ASP A 214 26.30 11.19 1.85
C ASP A 214 26.28 12.37 2.84
N GLU A 215 25.36 13.32 2.67
CA GLU A 215 25.06 14.36 3.65
C GLU A 215 24.21 13.83 4.83
N LEU A 216 23.49 12.72 4.63
CA LEU A 216 22.56 12.16 5.60
C LEU A 216 23.17 11.01 6.42
N MET A 217 24.12 10.28 5.87
CA MET A 217 24.67 9.07 6.44
C MET A 217 26.16 8.90 6.09
N PRO A 218 26.90 8.00 6.79
CA PRO A 218 28.28 7.74 6.47
C PRO A 218 28.48 7.42 4.98
N LYS A 219 29.47 8.07 4.36
CA LYS A 219 29.72 8.02 2.90
C LYS A 219 29.78 6.60 2.34
N THR A 220 30.38 5.66 3.06
CA THR A 220 30.47 4.25 2.63
C THR A 220 29.09 3.60 2.54
N LEU A 221 28.20 3.84 3.51
CA LEU A 221 26.83 3.34 3.49
C LEU A 221 26.00 4.05 2.40
N ALA A 222 26.15 5.35 2.27
CA ALA A 222 25.47 6.14 1.24
C ALA A 222 25.81 5.60 -0.16
N THR A 223 27.10 5.46 -0.48
CA THR A 223 27.56 4.94 -1.77
C THR A 223 26.99 3.54 -2.05
N ALA A 224 27.11 2.64 -1.08
CA ALA A 224 26.61 1.26 -1.26
C ALA A 224 25.08 1.17 -1.38
N THR A 225 24.35 2.05 -0.68
CA THR A 225 22.89 2.14 -0.75
C THR A 225 22.45 2.67 -2.11
N VAL A 226 23.04 3.79 -2.53
CA VAL A 226 22.69 4.47 -3.78
C VAL A 226 23.01 3.60 -4.99
N ASP A 227 24.17 2.95 -5.01
CA ASP A 227 24.57 2.04 -6.07
C ASP A 227 23.52 0.95 -6.33
N ARG A 228 23.11 0.22 -5.27
CA ARG A 228 22.09 -0.83 -5.39
C ARG A 228 20.69 -0.29 -5.69
N LEU A 229 20.34 0.83 -5.07
CA LEU A 229 19.01 1.44 -5.22
C LEU A 229 18.79 1.92 -6.66
N LEU A 230 19.81 2.56 -7.28
CA LEU A 230 19.71 3.18 -8.59
C LEU A 230 20.02 2.24 -9.75
N HIS A 231 20.61 1.08 -9.49
CA HIS A 231 21.02 0.15 -10.55
C HIS A 231 19.88 -0.22 -11.51
N HIS A 232 18.66 -0.39 -10.99
CA HIS A 232 17.45 -0.64 -11.77
C HIS A 232 16.32 0.26 -11.27
N ALA A 233 16.49 1.58 -11.34
CA ALA A 233 15.52 2.51 -10.77
C ALA A 233 14.94 3.49 -11.80
N HIS A 234 13.64 3.71 -11.70
CA HIS A 234 12.97 4.87 -12.26
C HIS A 234 13.18 6.04 -11.31
N VAL A 235 13.85 7.09 -11.75
CA VAL A 235 14.08 8.30 -10.96
C VAL A 235 13.15 9.40 -11.46
N CYS A 236 12.26 9.88 -10.59
CA CYS A 236 11.35 10.97 -10.85
C CYS A 236 11.74 12.15 -9.97
N GLN A 237 12.02 13.28 -10.58
CA GLN A 237 12.26 14.53 -9.86
C GLN A 237 10.99 15.37 -9.87
N THR A 238 10.52 15.75 -8.68
CA THR A 238 9.41 16.68 -8.51
C THR A 238 9.93 18.09 -8.28
N SER A 239 9.18 19.08 -8.75
CA SER A 239 9.48 20.51 -8.63
C SER A 239 8.21 21.31 -8.39
N GLY A 240 8.34 22.61 -8.15
CA GLY A 240 7.23 23.53 -7.94
C GLY A 240 6.88 23.75 -6.48
N ASP A 241 5.81 24.52 -6.27
CA ASP A 241 5.34 24.93 -4.96
C ASP A 241 4.64 23.80 -4.20
N SER A 242 4.53 23.97 -2.90
CA SER A 242 3.81 23.02 -2.07
C SER A 242 2.32 23.04 -2.38
N VAL A 243 1.79 21.95 -2.95
CA VAL A 243 0.35 21.76 -3.19
C VAL A 243 -0.46 21.92 -1.91
N ARG A 244 0.08 21.49 -0.76
CA ARG A 244 -0.56 21.68 0.54
C ARG A 244 -0.67 23.15 0.92
N LEU A 245 0.36 23.93 0.65
CA LEU A 245 0.36 25.37 0.93
C LEU A 245 -0.63 26.09 0.02
N THR A 246 -0.60 25.80 -1.28
CA THR A 246 -1.54 26.38 -2.25
C THR A 246 -2.99 26.07 -1.86
N GLN A 247 -3.31 24.80 -1.53
CA GLN A 247 -4.64 24.41 -1.08
C GLN A 247 -5.07 25.13 0.21
N ALA A 248 -4.14 25.31 1.16
CA ALA A 248 -4.43 26.04 2.40
C ALA A 248 -4.71 27.53 2.13
N LEU A 249 -3.95 28.16 1.24
CA LEU A 249 -4.17 29.56 0.83
C LEU A 249 -5.49 29.74 0.09
N ASP A 250 -5.92 28.77 -0.70
CA ASP A 250 -7.21 28.71 -1.39
C ASP A 250 -8.38 28.37 -0.46
N GLY A 251 -8.15 28.21 0.84
CA GLY A 251 -9.19 27.79 1.81
C GLY A 251 -9.68 26.36 1.64
N LYS A 252 -9.00 25.56 0.82
CA LYS A 252 -9.32 24.14 0.63
C LYS A 252 -8.74 23.33 1.80
N GLY A 253 -9.55 22.47 2.40
CA GLY A 253 -9.10 21.58 3.50
C GLY A 253 -9.43 22.06 4.91
N VAL A 254 -10.14 23.18 5.07
CA VAL A 254 -10.72 23.63 6.33
C VAL A 254 -12.22 23.86 6.17
N THR A 255 -12.99 23.53 7.21
CA THR A 255 -14.39 23.94 7.27
C THR A 255 -14.41 25.43 7.66
N PRO A 256 -15.11 26.31 6.88
CA PRO A 256 -15.22 27.72 7.27
C PRO A 256 -15.74 27.87 8.69
N LEU A 257 -15.10 28.73 9.48
CA LEU A 257 -15.62 29.12 10.78
C LEU A 257 -16.84 30.03 10.55
N HIS A 258 -18.00 29.63 11.07
CA HIS A 258 -19.22 30.39 11.06
C HIS A 258 -19.40 31.14 12.36
#